data_05b971d5db73664755ae823e4ff850c1
#
_entry.id   05b971d5db73664755ae823e4ff850c1
#
_cell.length_a   1.000
_cell.length_b   1.000
_cell.length_c   1.000
_cell.angle_alpha   90.00
_cell.angle_beta   90.00
_cell.angle_gamma   90.00
#
_symmetry.space_group_name_H-M   'P 1'
#
loop_
_entity.id
_entity.type
_entity.pdbx_description
1 polymer ?
#
loop_
_entity_poly.entity_id
_entity_poly.type
_entity_poly.pdbx_seq_one_letter_code
_entity_poly.pdbx_strand_id
1 'polypeptide(L)'
;MVSTLLLFWVLMPIKATPIAAADGFEKIKSLIGPHDSLLVADSEGRTVISKNKNKKLVPASILKLLTALNAFHYLGPDYRYTTEFYLDKHSNLKIKGFGDPLLISEIVNDISGRLSELIGSSILINDLIVDDSHFNQPLTIPGISSSPQPYDAPNGALCVNFNTVFFKRTGSGYISAEAQTPLLPYAEKKIRARNLKTGRFILSHLKNENTIYAGKLFQYFLKQHGIKISAKVTPGRVNETKDKLIYRYVSR
;
A
#
# COMPACT_ATOMS: atom_id res chain seq x y z
N MET A 1 51.91 -34.06 -8.11
CA MET A 1 52.39 -32.68 -8.34
C MET A 1 51.17 -31.86 -8.76
N VAL A 2 50.61 -31.12 -7.83
CA VAL A 2 49.46 -30.21 -8.08
C VAL A 2 50.03 -28.81 -8.14
N SER A 3 49.96 -28.18 -9.33
CA SER A 3 50.43 -26.81 -9.56
C SER A 3 49.34 -25.81 -9.14
N THR A 4 49.59 -25.07 -8.06
CA THR A 4 48.70 -24.04 -7.56
C THR A 4 48.94 -22.74 -8.33
N LEU A 5 48.00 -22.33 -9.17
CA LEU A 5 48.03 -21.06 -9.89
C LEU A 5 47.54 -19.96 -8.94
N LEU A 6 48.45 -19.11 -8.47
CA LEU A 6 48.12 -17.89 -7.71
C LEU A 6 47.73 -16.77 -8.68
N LEU A 7 46.46 -16.41 -8.72
CA LEU A 7 45.96 -15.23 -9.44
C LEU A 7 46.18 -13.97 -8.59
N PHE A 8 47.18 -13.15 -8.96
CA PHE A 8 47.35 -11.82 -8.39
C PHE A 8 46.37 -10.84 -9.06
N TRP A 9 45.36 -10.41 -8.32
CA TRP A 9 44.56 -9.24 -8.71
C TRP A 9 45.33 -7.97 -8.35
N VAL A 10 45.81 -7.27 -9.36
CA VAL A 10 46.35 -5.92 -9.19
C VAL A 10 45.19 -4.97 -9.16
N LEU A 11 44.78 -4.54 -7.97
CA LEU A 11 43.90 -3.39 -7.77
C LEU A 11 44.65 -2.12 -8.18
N MET A 12 44.55 -1.71 -9.45
CA MET A 12 44.96 -0.37 -9.85
C MET A 12 44.01 0.65 -9.24
N PRO A 13 44.48 1.61 -8.44
CA PRO A 13 43.64 2.73 -8.02
C PRO A 13 43.28 3.55 -9.28
N ILE A 14 41.99 3.59 -9.62
CA ILE A 14 41.47 4.52 -10.63
C ILE A 14 41.63 5.93 -10.04
N LYS A 15 42.72 6.60 -10.38
CA LYS A 15 42.89 8.00 -10.12
C LYS A 15 41.94 8.77 -11.06
N ALA A 16 40.75 9.08 -10.57
CA ALA A 16 39.90 10.04 -11.25
C ALA A 16 40.65 11.36 -11.35
N THR A 17 40.89 11.82 -12.56
CA THR A 17 41.55 13.10 -12.81
C THR A 17 40.67 14.24 -12.28
N PRO A 18 41.18 15.10 -11.36
CA PRO A 18 40.37 16.10 -10.67
C PRO A 18 39.75 17.18 -11.59
N ILE A 19 40.25 17.35 -12.80
CA ILE A 19 39.77 18.36 -13.75
C ILE A 19 38.40 17.99 -14.36
N ALA A 20 38.17 16.77 -14.73
CA ALA A 20 36.88 16.32 -15.30
C ALA A 20 35.72 16.37 -14.28
N ALA A 21 36.02 16.25 -12.99
CA ALA A 21 35.03 16.35 -11.93
C ALA A 21 34.59 17.82 -11.70
N ALA A 22 35.48 18.79 -11.78
CA ALA A 22 35.17 20.20 -11.58
C ALA A 22 34.22 20.75 -12.66
N ASP A 23 34.49 20.47 -13.94
CA ASP A 23 33.62 20.87 -15.06
C ASP A 23 32.22 20.21 -14.95
N GLY A 24 32.15 18.94 -14.52
CA GLY A 24 30.88 18.24 -14.28
C GLY A 24 30.07 18.92 -13.17
N PHE A 25 30.71 19.35 -12.09
CA PHE A 25 30.03 20.00 -10.96
C PHE A 25 29.51 21.40 -11.33
N GLU A 26 30.27 22.21 -12.07
CA GLU A 26 29.77 23.50 -12.53
C GLU A 26 28.61 23.36 -13.52
N LYS A 27 28.67 22.38 -14.41
CA LYS A 27 27.56 22.06 -15.30
C LYS A 27 26.30 21.64 -14.50
N ILE A 28 26.43 20.82 -13.47
CA ILE A 28 25.29 20.45 -12.60
C ILE A 28 24.75 21.71 -11.90
N LYS A 29 25.60 22.55 -11.31
CA LYS A 29 25.18 23.79 -10.65
C LYS A 29 24.46 24.74 -11.60
N SER A 30 24.86 24.80 -12.86
CA SER A 30 24.20 25.65 -13.87
C SER A 30 22.77 25.26 -14.17
N LEU A 31 22.42 23.97 -14.00
CA LEU A 31 21.05 23.44 -14.18
C LEU A 31 20.12 23.77 -13.00
N ILE A 32 20.70 24.15 -11.85
CA ILE A 32 19.92 24.46 -10.64
C ILE A 32 19.47 25.93 -10.69
N GLY A 33 18.18 26.14 -10.82
CA GLY A 33 17.56 27.47 -10.89
C GLY A 33 17.41 28.15 -9.52
N PRO A 34 16.84 29.36 -9.51
CA PRO A 34 16.66 30.13 -8.27
C PRO A 34 15.63 29.49 -7.31
N HIS A 35 14.76 28.60 -7.81
CA HIS A 35 13.75 27.91 -7.02
C HIS A 35 14.11 26.46 -6.68
N ASP A 36 15.31 26.02 -7.05
CA ASP A 36 15.80 24.67 -6.81
C ASP A 36 16.86 24.66 -5.72
N SER A 37 17.20 23.47 -5.23
CA SER A 37 18.26 23.24 -4.25
C SER A 37 19.03 21.97 -4.60
N LEU A 38 20.34 22.01 -4.41
CA LEU A 38 21.24 20.88 -4.57
C LEU A 38 22.15 20.77 -3.34
N LEU A 39 22.27 19.56 -2.81
CA LEU A 39 23.30 19.19 -1.85
C LEU A 39 23.78 17.77 -2.18
N VAL A 40 25.07 17.63 -2.38
CA VAL A 40 25.75 16.33 -2.43
C VAL A 40 26.78 16.31 -1.31
N ALA A 41 26.74 15.28 -0.51
CA ALA A 41 27.69 15.05 0.58
C ALA A 41 28.35 13.69 0.41
N ASP A 42 29.53 13.52 1.01
CA ASP A 42 30.19 12.23 1.13
C ASP A 42 29.56 11.40 2.28
N SER A 43 30.10 10.20 2.51
CA SER A 43 29.67 9.29 3.57
C SER A 43 29.85 9.84 4.99
N GLU A 44 30.78 10.79 5.15
CA GLU A 44 31.03 11.48 6.42
C GLU A 44 30.19 12.77 6.58
N GLY A 45 29.31 13.07 5.62
CA GLY A 45 28.44 14.25 5.65
C GLY A 45 29.13 15.56 5.21
N ARG A 46 30.35 15.51 4.68
CA ARG A 46 31.06 16.71 4.18
C ARG A 46 30.48 17.11 2.82
N THR A 47 30.14 18.38 2.68
CA THR A 47 29.56 18.90 1.44
C THR A 47 30.57 18.83 0.29
N VAL A 48 30.27 18.06 -0.74
CA VAL A 48 31.05 17.95 -1.98
C VAL A 48 30.62 19.03 -2.96
N ILE A 49 29.31 19.20 -3.17
CA ILE A 49 28.73 20.21 -4.04
C ILE A 49 27.42 20.70 -3.44
N SER A 50 27.18 22.02 -3.53
CA SER A 50 25.89 22.58 -3.12
C SER A 50 25.53 23.84 -3.89
N LYS A 51 24.21 24.05 -4.06
CA LYS A 51 23.62 25.31 -4.48
C LYS A 51 22.28 25.48 -3.77
N ASN A 52 22.05 26.62 -3.16
CA ASN A 52 20.82 26.93 -2.41
C ASN A 52 20.49 25.92 -1.29
N LYS A 53 21.47 25.24 -0.69
CA LYS A 53 21.28 24.11 0.23
C LYS A 53 20.41 24.40 1.46
N ASN A 54 20.37 25.69 1.88
CA ASN A 54 19.57 26.11 3.04
C ASN A 54 18.20 26.69 2.65
N LYS A 55 17.86 26.67 1.35
CA LYS A 55 16.56 27.16 0.89
C LYS A 55 15.45 26.24 1.34
N LYS A 56 14.43 26.80 1.97
CA LYS A 56 13.22 26.05 2.35
C LYS A 56 12.37 25.80 1.11
N LEU A 57 12.16 24.54 0.77
CA LEU A 57 11.36 24.08 -0.36
C LEU A 57 10.29 23.11 0.12
N VAL A 58 9.22 22.98 -0.64
CA VAL A 58 8.21 21.94 -0.40
C VAL A 58 8.80 20.59 -0.78
N PRO A 59 8.96 19.65 0.16
CA PRO A 59 9.68 18.39 -0.09
C PRO A 59 8.92 17.41 -0.98
N ALA A 60 7.60 17.58 -1.14
CA ALA A 60 6.75 16.66 -1.87
C ALA A 60 7.03 15.19 -1.46
N SER A 61 7.21 14.30 -2.42
CA SER A 61 7.46 12.86 -2.15
C SER A 61 8.81 12.55 -1.50
N ILE A 62 9.73 13.50 -1.39
CA ILE A 62 10.98 13.31 -0.63
C ILE A 62 10.68 13.11 0.86
N LEU A 63 9.55 13.62 1.36
CA LEU A 63 9.09 13.40 2.73
C LEU A 63 8.94 11.90 3.07
N LYS A 64 8.72 11.04 2.06
CA LYS A 64 8.64 9.57 2.26
C LYS A 64 9.93 8.96 2.81
N LEU A 65 11.09 9.59 2.54
CA LEU A 65 12.36 9.16 3.15
C LEU A 65 12.33 9.32 4.66
N LEU A 66 11.83 10.45 5.16
CA LEU A 66 11.66 10.68 6.59
C LEU A 66 10.61 9.73 7.19
N THR A 67 9.50 9.48 6.48
CA THR A 67 8.48 8.52 6.91
C THR A 67 9.07 7.11 7.03
N ALA A 68 9.86 6.67 6.04
CA ALA A 68 10.52 5.37 6.09
C ALA A 68 11.55 5.29 7.23
N LEU A 69 12.35 6.33 7.43
CA LEU A 69 13.30 6.39 8.54
C LEU A 69 12.60 6.29 9.90
N ASN A 70 11.49 7.02 10.08
CA ASN A 70 10.68 6.91 11.29
C ASN A 70 10.10 5.51 11.48
N ALA A 71 9.61 4.87 10.40
CA ALA A 71 9.13 3.51 10.48
C ALA A 71 10.22 2.54 10.93
N PHE A 72 11.42 2.62 10.37
CA PHE A 72 12.56 1.81 10.81
C PHE A 72 12.97 2.10 12.27
N HIS A 73 12.92 3.36 12.68
CA HIS A 73 13.29 3.75 14.04
C HIS A 73 12.30 3.25 15.09
N TYR A 74 10.99 3.38 14.85
CA TYR A 74 9.96 3.07 15.85
C TYR A 74 9.44 1.62 15.75
N LEU A 75 9.40 1.04 14.56
CA LEU A 75 8.88 -0.31 14.34
C LEU A 75 9.98 -1.37 14.20
N GLY A 76 11.17 -0.95 13.76
CA GLY A 76 12.29 -1.85 13.45
C GLY A 76 12.17 -2.49 12.05
N PRO A 77 13.28 -3.09 11.55
CA PRO A 77 13.34 -3.70 10.21
C PRO A 77 12.50 -4.98 10.10
N ASP A 78 12.26 -5.65 11.21
CA ASP A 78 11.54 -6.93 11.23
C ASP A 78 10.04 -6.77 11.48
N TYR A 79 9.54 -5.55 11.59
CA TYR A 79 8.11 -5.30 11.77
C TYR A 79 7.32 -5.83 10.56
N ARG A 80 6.22 -6.52 10.84
CA ARG A 80 5.29 -7.03 9.84
C ARG A 80 3.88 -6.59 10.18
N TYR A 81 3.16 -6.14 9.16
CA TYR A 81 1.75 -5.83 9.30
C TYR A 81 0.93 -7.11 9.36
N THR A 82 -0.23 -7.03 9.99
CA THR A 82 -1.13 -8.18 10.07
C THR A 82 -2.53 -7.81 9.59
N THR A 83 -3.26 -8.85 9.16
CA THR A 83 -4.72 -8.83 8.98
C THR A 83 -5.26 -10.10 9.60
N GLU A 84 -6.23 -9.97 10.48
CA GLU A 84 -6.76 -11.08 11.28
C GLU A 84 -8.18 -11.43 10.89
N PHE A 85 -8.48 -12.72 10.93
CA PHE A 85 -9.74 -13.31 10.52
C PHE A 85 -10.33 -14.13 11.66
N TYR A 86 -11.58 -13.82 12.03
CA TYR A 86 -12.26 -14.43 13.15
C TYR A 86 -13.61 -15.00 12.70
N LEU A 87 -14.03 -16.08 13.36
CA LEU A 87 -15.41 -16.57 13.28
C LEU A 87 -16.10 -16.31 14.63
N ASP A 88 -17.30 -15.74 14.56
CA ASP A 88 -18.15 -15.63 15.73
C ASP A 88 -19.11 -16.84 15.85
N LYS A 89 -19.85 -16.91 16.95
CA LYS A 89 -20.81 -17.98 17.23
C LYS A 89 -21.98 -18.07 16.24
N HIS A 90 -22.17 -17.05 15.41
CA HIS A 90 -23.22 -16.99 14.39
C HIS A 90 -22.67 -17.26 12.99
N SER A 91 -21.47 -17.81 12.87
CA SER A 91 -20.77 -18.04 11.61
C SER A 91 -20.58 -16.78 10.76
N ASN A 92 -20.45 -15.62 11.39
CA ASN A 92 -19.99 -14.43 10.69
C ASN A 92 -18.47 -14.46 10.60
N LEU A 93 -17.94 -14.16 9.42
CA LEU A 93 -16.51 -13.96 9.22
C LEU A 93 -16.17 -12.48 9.48
N LYS A 94 -15.31 -12.24 10.46
CA LYS A 94 -14.86 -10.91 10.81
C LYS A 94 -13.43 -10.70 10.36
N ILE A 95 -13.18 -9.58 9.72
CA ILE A 95 -11.87 -9.20 9.16
C ILE A 95 -11.39 -7.94 9.86
N LYS A 96 -10.31 -8.04 10.63
CA LYS A 96 -9.69 -6.92 11.34
C LYS A 96 -8.37 -6.53 10.69
N GLY A 97 -8.28 -5.28 10.24
CA GLY A 97 -7.07 -4.70 9.69
C GLY A 97 -6.18 -4.04 10.74
N PHE A 98 -4.88 -4.07 10.49
CA PHE A 98 -3.85 -3.43 11.32
C PHE A 98 -2.96 -2.49 10.51
N GLY A 99 -3.46 -1.98 9.37
CA GLY A 99 -2.79 -0.96 8.58
C GLY A 99 -1.80 -1.50 7.55
N ASP A 100 -1.98 -2.72 7.06
CA ASP A 100 -1.15 -3.25 5.99
C ASP A 100 -1.29 -2.40 4.71
N PRO A 101 -0.22 -1.69 4.28
CA PRO A 101 -0.28 -0.83 3.11
C PRO A 101 -0.25 -1.61 1.79
N LEU A 102 0.10 -2.90 1.81
CA LEU A 102 0.25 -3.76 0.65
C LEU A 102 -0.87 -4.81 0.52
N LEU A 103 -2.01 -4.62 1.19
CA LEU A 103 -3.16 -5.51 1.04
C LEU A 103 -3.85 -5.27 -0.32
N ILE A 104 -3.18 -5.74 -1.38
CA ILE A 104 -3.65 -5.64 -2.77
C ILE A 104 -4.46 -6.87 -3.19
N SER A 105 -5.10 -6.82 -4.35
CA SER A 105 -6.00 -7.89 -4.81
C SER A 105 -5.36 -9.27 -4.85
N GLU A 106 -4.08 -9.37 -5.23
CA GLU A 106 -3.33 -10.62 -5.26
C GLU A 106 -3.21 -11.22 -3.85
N ILE A 107 -2.87 -10.38 -2.88
CA ILE A 107 -2.77 -10.81 -1.46
C ILE A 107 -4.14 -11.18 -0.91
N VAL A 108 -5.19 -10.41 -1.23
CA VAL A 108 -6.56 -10.74 -0.83
C VAL A 108 -7.01 -12.07 -1.43
N ASN A 109 -6.65 -12.36 -2.67
CA ASN A 109 -6.92 -13.64 -3.32
C ASN A 109 -6.19 -14.81 -2.62
N ASP A 110 -4.90 -14.66 -2.34
CA ASP A 110 -4.09 -15.68 -1.66
C ASP A 110 -4.63 -15.97 -0.24
N ILE A 111 -4.94 -14.92 0.52
CA ILE A 111 -5.58 -15.04 1.83
C ILE A 111 -6.93 -15.77 1.73
N SER A 112 -7.73 -15.43 0.72
CA SER A 112 -9.05 -16.04 0.52
C SER A 112 -8.95 -17.54 0.20
N GLY A 113 -7.95 -17.95 -0.58
CA GLY A 113 -7.60 -19.34 -0.81
C GLY A 113 -7.27 -20.06 0.50
N ARG A 114 -6.39 -19.46 1.31
CA ARG A 114 -6.02 -20.03 2.61
C ARG A 114 -7.19 -20.13 3.58
N LEU A 115 -8.04 -19.11 3.62
CA LEU A 115 -9.27 -19.15 4.44
C LEU A 115 -10.23 -20.25 3.97
N SER A 116 -10.32 -20.50 2.66
CA SER A 116 -11.20 -21.55 2.14
C SER A 116 -10.75 -22.95 2.60
N GLU A 117 -9.44 -23.20 2.67
CA GLU A 117 -8.89 -24.45 3.22
C GLU A 117 -9.22 -24.60 4.71
N LEU A 118 -9.11 -23.52 5.49
CA LEU A 118 -9.33 -23.52 6.95
C LEU A 118 -10.80 -23.61 7.33
N ILE A 119 -11.68 -22.95 6.60
CA ILE A 119 -13.12 -22.91 6.87
C ILE A 119 -13.80 -24.17 6.31
N GLY A 120 -13.36 -24.62 5.13
CA GLY A 120 -13.99 -25.74 4.42
C GLY A 120 -15.29 -25.34 3.72
N SER A 121 -15.64 -26.09 2.67
CA SER A 121 -16.82 -25.82 1.83
C SER A 121 -18.17 -26.13 2.49
N SER A 122 -18.17 -26.83 3.63
CA SER A 122 -19.37 -27.22 4.37
C SER A 122 -19.94 -26.11 5.24
N ILE A 123 -19.12 -25.11 5.59
CA ILE A 123 -19.54 -23.99 6.45
C ILE A 123 -20.15 -22.89 5.58
N LEU A 124 -21.37 -22.48 5.92
CA LEU A 124 -22.01 -21.30 5.38
C LEU A 124 -21.62 -20.09 6.23
N ILE A 125 -20.92 -19.13 5.62
CA ILE A 125 -20.66 -17.83 6.23
C ILE A 125 -21.90 -16.97 6.09
N ASN A 126 -22.42 -16.47 7.21
CA ASN A 126 -23.57 -15.57 7.21
C ASN A 126 -23.18 -14.19 6.72
N ASP A 127 -22.59 -13.36 7.57
CA ASP A 127 -22.16 -12.00 7.21
C ASP A 127 -20.63 -11.88 7.20
N LEU A 128 -20.12 -10.93 6.39
CA LEU A 128 -18.77 -10.41 6.54
C LEU A 128 -18.80 -9.11 7.35
N ILE A 129 -18.13 -9.11 8.48
CA ILE A 129 -17.98 -7.94 9.33
C ILE A 129 -16.56 -7.42 9.18
N VAL A 130 -16.43 -6.14 8.83
CA VAL A 130 -15.14 -5.50 8.58
C VAL A 130 -14.80 -4.51 9.69
N ASP A 131 -13.64 -4.70 10.30
CA ASP A 131 -13.17 -3.96 11.46
C ASP A 131 -11.95 -3.10 11.11
N ASP A 132 -12.17 -1.78 11.10
CA ASP A 132 -11.17 -0.73 10.84
C ASP A 132 -10.81 0.04 12.12
N SER A 133 -11.05 -0.55 13.30
CA SER A 133 -10.98 0.16 14.58
C SER A 133 -9.59 0.18 15.22
N HIS A 134 -8.56 -0.38 14.57
CA HIS A 134 -7.20 -0.39 15.11
C HIS A 134 -6.63 1.02 15.28
N PHE A 135 -6.88 1.90 14.33
CA PHE A 135 -6.51 3.31 14.46
C PHE A 135 -7.68 4.13 15.00
N ASN A 136 -7.37 5.13 15.84
CA ASN A 136 -8.35 6.10 16.28
C ASN A 136 -8.92 6.86 15.08
N GLN A 137 -10.22 6.96 15.00
CA GLN A 137 -10.93 7.63 13.91
C GLN A 137 -11.59 8.94 14.40
N PRO A 138 -11.68 9.99 13.56
CA PRO A 138 -11.17 10.06 12.19
C PRO A 138 -9.65 10.27 12.14
N LEU A 139 -8.99 9.61 11.19
CA LEU A 139 -7.59 9.89 10.87
C LEU A 139 -7.51 11.18 10.06
N THR A 140 -6.94 12.22 10.65
CA THR A 140 -6.71 13.49 9.96
C THR A 140 -5.23 13.60 9.61
N ILE A 141 -4.92 13.64 8.32
CA ILE A 141 -3.56 13.79 7.82
C ILE A 141 -3.47 15.16 7.15
N PRO A 142 -2.55 16.05 7.59
CA PRO A 142 -2.37 17.36 6.96
C PRO A 142 -2.05 17.24 5.47
N GLY A 143 -2.65 18.11 4.65
CA GLY A 143 -2.43 18.16 3.21
C GLY A 143 -3.33 17.26 2.36
N ILE A 144 -4.19 16.44 2.97
CA ILE A 144 -5.23 15.71 2.23
C ILE A 144 -6.34 16.67 1.82
N SER A 145 -6.77 16.60 0.56
CA SER A 145 -7.93 17.30 0.04
C SER A 145 -9.13 16.35 -0.19
N SER A 146 -10.27 16.90 -0.59
CA SER A 146 -11.44 16.11 -0.98
C SER A 146 -11.45 15.76 -2.48
N SER A 147 -10.30 15.82 -3.15
CA SER A 147 -10.22 15.50 -4.56
C SER A 147 -10.39 14.00 -4.83
N PRO A 148 -10.78 13.58 -6.05
CA PRO A 148 -10.85 12.16 -6.40
C PRO A 148 -9.48 11.53 -6.70
N GLN A 149 -8.40 12.27 -6.55
CA GLN A 149 -7.06 11.82 -6.92
C GLN A 149 -6.52 10.75 -5.95
N PRO A 150 -5.73 9.78 -6.40
CA PRO A 150 -5.25 8.68 -5.57
C PRO A 150 -4.46 9.11 -4.32
N TYR A 151 -3.76 10.24 -4.39
CA TYR A 151 -2.97 10.75 -3.25
C TYR A 151 -3.84 11.34 -2.13
N ASP A 152 -5.12 11.58 -2.38
CA ASP A 152 -6.10 12.02 -1.38
C ASP A 152 -6.91 10.86 -0.79
N ALA A 153 -6.53 9.60 -1.08
CA ALA A 153 -7.23 8.43 -0.56
C ALA A 153 -7.19 8.42 0.98
N PRO A 154 -8.35 8.24 1.63
CA PRO A 154 -8.40 8.10 3.08
C PRO A 154 -7.59 6.90 3.57
N ASN A 155 -6.88 7.06 4.67
CA ASN A 155 -6.22 5.95 5.35
C ASN A 155 -7.19 5.25 6.30
N GLY A 156 -6.89 3.98 6.59
CA GLY A 156 -7.61 3.14 7.53
C GLY A 156 -6.78 1.94 7.93
N ALA A 157 -7.23 1.23 8.94
CA ALA A 157 -6.56 0.00 9.38
C ALA A 157 -6.84 -1.18 8.44
N LEU A 158 -7.98 -1.16 7.72
CA LEU A 158 -8.35 -2.14 6.70
C LEU A 158 -8.50 -1.44 5.35
N CYS A 159 -7.39 -1.33 4.63
CA CYS A 159 -7.31 -0.76 3.29
C CYS A 159 -6.96 -1.82 2.27
N VAL A 160 -7.64 -1.83 1.12
CA VAL A 160 -7.26 -2.67 -0.03
C VAL A 160 -6.99 -1.80 -1.26
N ASN A 161 -6.02 -2.19 -2.08
CA ASN A 161 -5.69 -1.49 -3.32
C ASN A 161 -5.52 0.03 -3.11
N PHE A 162 -4.91 0.42 -1.96
CA PHE A 162 -4.67 1.83 -1.58
C PHE A 162 -5.96 2.66 -1.48
N ASN A 163 -7.10 2.04 -1.18
CA ASN A 163 -8.44 2.66 -1.20
C ASN A 163 -8.79 3.34 -2.54
N THR A 164 -8.24 2.80 -3.63
CA THR A 164 -8.44 3.27 -5.00
C THR A 164 -9.01 2.18 -5.90
N VAL A 165 -9.56 2.60 -7.04
CA VAL A 165 -10.00 1.71 -8.11
C VAL A 165 -9.40 2.22 -9.43
N PHE A 166 -8.75 1.32 -10.17
CA PHE A 166 -8.23 1.62 -11.50
C PHE A 166 -9.11 0.95 -12.56
N PHE A 167 -9.69 1.76 -13.44
CA PHE A 167 -10.64 1.27 -14.43
C PHE A 167 -10.48 1.96 -15.78
N LYS A 168 -11.05 1.33 -16.80
CA LYS A 168 -11.17 1.86 -18.16
C LYS A 168 -12.64 1.98 -18.52
N ARG A 169 -13.00 3.08 -19.17
CA ARG A 169 -14.29 3.23 -19.82
C ARG A 169 -14.24 2.59 -21.20
N THR A 170 -15.24 1.80 -21.54
CA THR A 170 -15.43 1.17 -22.86
C THR A 170 -16.75 1.65 -23.46
N GLY A 171 -17.02 1.31 -24.71
CA GLY A 171 -18.30 1.63 -25.35
C GLY A 171 -19.52 1.01 -24.65
N SER A 172 -19.33 -0.14 -23.99
CA SER A 172 -20.38 -0.88 -23.28
C SER A 172 -20.43 -0.63 -21.75
N GLY A 173 -19.50 0.16 -21.20
CA GLY A 173 -19.48 0.42 -19.76
C GLY A 173 -18.08 0.62 -19.17
N TYR A 174 -17.81 -0.03 -18.06
CA TYR A 174 -16.54 0.07 -17.35
C TYR A 174 -15.94 -1.32 -17.13
N ILE A 175 -14.63 -1.42 -17.25
CA ILE A 175 -13.86 -2.63 -16.93
C ILE A 175 -12.71 -2.27 -15.99
N SER A 176 -12.19 -3.25 -15.26
CA SER A 176 -10.94 -3.06 -14.53
C SER A 176 -9.78 -2.77 -15.50
N ALA A 177 -8.89 -1.87 -15.10
CA ALA A 177 -7.64 -1.62 -15.80
C ALA A 177 -6.49 -2.53 -15.32
N GLU A 178 -6.75 -3.35 -14.28
CA GLU A 178 -5.83 -4.30 -13.67
C GLU A 178 -6.42 -5.71 -13.80
N ALA A 179 -5.70 -6.62 -14.44
CA ALA A 179 -6.20 -7.97 -14.72
C ALA A 179 -6.52 -8.77 -13.45
N GLN A 180 -5.74 -8.57 -12.38
CA GLN A 180 -5.86 -9.26 -11.10
C GLN A 180 -6.93 -8.65 -10.18
N THR A 181 -7.44 -7.47 -10.50
CA THR A 181 -8.40 -6.74 -9.64
C THR A 181 -9.78 -6.73 -10.31
N PRO A 182 -10.82 -7.33 -9.72
CA PRO A 182 -12.16 -7.28 -10.28
C PRO A 182 -12.76 -5.88 -10.15
N LEU A 183 -13.46 -5.40 -11.18
CA LEU A 183 -14.30 -4.22 -11.04
C LEU A 183 -15.62 -4.62 -10.38
N LEU A 184 -15.69 -4.48 -9.07
CA LEU A 184 -16.87 -4.86 -8.31
C LEU A 184 -18.06 -3.93 -8.60
N PRO A 185 -19.32 -4.44 -8.61
CA PRO A 185 -20.52 -3.61 -8.83
C PRO A 185 -20.63 -2.42 -7.88
N TYR A 186 -20.14 -2.59 -6.64
CA TYR A 186 -20.07 -1.51 -5.66
C TYR A 186 -19.18 -0.34 -6.09
N ALA A 187 -18.01 -0.63 -6.65
CA ALA A 187 -17.10 0.38 -7.18
C ALA A 187 -17.65 0.99 -8.48
N GLU A 188 -18.19 0.15 -9.38
CA GLU A 188 -18.76 0.60 -10.64
C GLU A 188 -19.92 1.58 -10.41
N LYS A 189 -20.81 1.32 -9.44
CA LYS A 189 -21.89 2.24 -9.06
C LYS A 189 -21.35 3.63 -8.70
N LYS A 190 -20.23 3.70 -7.95
CA LYS A 190 -19.62 4.98 -7.57
C LYS A 190 -18.95 5.69 -8.74
N ILE A 191 -18.28 4.93 -9.62
CA ILE A 191 -17.69 5.45 -10.85
C ILE A 191 -18.77 6.09 -11.74
N ARG A 192 -19.88 5.40 -11.95
CA ARG A 192 -21.03 5.89 -12.74
C ARG A 192 -21.65 7.13 -12.13
N ALA A 193 -21.92 7.13 -10.82
CA ALA A 193 -22.52 8.26 -10.12
C ALA A 193 -21.69 9.55 -10.20
N ARG A 194 -20.36 9.41 -10.31
CA ARG A 194 -19.42 10.54 -10.42
C ARG A 194 -19.01 10.84 -11.87
N ASN A 195 -19.53 10.09 -12.85
CA ASN A 195 -19.22 10.20 -14.28
C ASN A 195 -17.70 10.22 -14.55
N LEU A 196 -16.93 9.39 -13.84
CA LEU A 196 -15.48 9.37 -13.96
C LEU A 196 -15.06 8.78 -15.30
N LYS A 197 -13.98 9.35 -15.87
CA LYS A 197 -13.32 8.82 -17.06
C LYS A 197 -12.33 7.70 -16.67
N THR A 198 -11.65 7.14 -17.66
CA THR A 198 -10.57 6.18 -17.44
C THR A 198 -9.49 6.74 -16.50
N GLY A 199 -9.03 5.93 -15.54
CA GLY A 199 -7.97 6.31 -14.60
C GLY A 199 -8.06 5.60 -13.26
N ARG A 200 -7.12 5.91 -12.37
CA ARG A 200 -7.15 5.49 -10.97
C ARG A 200 -7.72 6.62 -10.12
N PHE A 201 -8.73 6.30 -9.34
CA PHE A 201 -9.41 7.27 -8.47
C PHE A 201 -9.67 6.66 -7.10
N ILE A 202 -9.76 7.52 -6.09
CA ILE A 202 -10.23 7.08 -4.79
C ILE A 202 -11.67 6.57 -4.88
N LEU A 203 -11.97 5.57 -4.07
CA LEU A 203 -13.32 5.03 -4.04
C LEU A 203 -14.29 6.01 -3.37
N SER A 204 -13.94 6.51 -2.20
CA SER A 204 -14.80 7.42 -1.42
C SER A 204 -14.01 8.12 -0.30
N HIS A 205 -14.50 9.30 0.10
CA HIS A 205 -14.11 9.97 1.35
C HIS A 205 -15.10 9.69 2.50
N LEU A 206 -16.23 9.02 2.23
CA LEU A 206 -17.22 8.75 3.25
C LEU A 206 -16.77 7.62 4.18
N LYS A 207 -17.08 7.80 5.46
CA LYS A 207 -16.78 6.85 6.52
C LYS A 207 -17.27 5.44 6.15
N ASN A 208 -16.46 4.44 6.44
CA ASN A 208 -16.73 3.02 6.23
C ASN A 208 -16.86 2.55 4.77
N GLU A 209 -16.94 3.43 3.78
CA GLU A 209 -17.16 2.98 2.40
C GLU A 209 -15.95 2.24 1.83
N ASN A 210 -14.74 2.66 2.16
CA ASN A 210 -13.52 1.97 1.76
C ASN A 210 -13.38 0.62 2.49
N THR A 211 -13.72 0.59 3.77
CA THR A 211 -13.72 -0.65 4.59
C THR A 211 -14.75 -1.65 4.07
N ILE A 212 -15.95 -1.19 3.67
CA ILE A 212 -16.96 -2.03 3.01
C ILE A 212 -16.43 -2.55 1.67
N TYR A 213 -15.72 -1.74 0.90
CA TYR A 213 -15.10 -2.17 -0.36
C TYR A 213 -14.07 -3.28 -0.11
N ALA A 214 -13.24 -3.15 0.92
CA ALA A 214 -12.30 -4.20 1.32
C ALA A 214 -13.04 -5.51 1.61
N GLY A 215 -14.09 -5.48 2.41
CA GLY A 215 -14.91 -6.67 2.67
C GLY A 215 -15.57 -7.25 1.43
N LYS A 216 -16.03 -6.41 0.49
CA LYS A 216 -16.59 -6.89 -0.79
C LYS A 216 -15.54 -7.52 -1.69
N LEU A 217 -14.30 -7.06 -1.65
CA LEU A 217 -13.20 -7.69 -2.37
C LEU A 217 -12.89 -9.07 -1.79
N PHE A 218 -12.81 -9.20 -0.46
CA PHE A 218 -12.72 -10.49 0.21
C PHE A 218 -13.90 -11.39 -0.12
N GLN A 219 -15.13 -10.87 -0.07
CA GLN A 219 -16.34 -11.63 -0.44
C GLN A 219 -16.26 -12.20 -1.86
N TYR A 220 -15.76 -11.41 -2.81
CA TYR A 220 -15.57 -11.84 -4.18
C TYR A 220 -14.59 -13.03 -4.25
N PHE A 221 -13.37 -12.87 -3.71
CA PHE A 221 -12.35 -13.91 -3.80
C PHE A 221 -12.72 -15.17 -2.97
N LEU A 222 -13.29 -15.01 -1.78
CA LEU A 222 -13.78 -16.14 -0.99
C LEU A 222 -14.81 -16.97 -1.77
N LYS A 223 -15.73 -16.33 -2.50
CA LYS A 223 -16.69 -17.02 -3.38
C LYS A 223 -15.99 -17.73 -4.53
N GLN A 224 -14.96 -17.12 -5.13
CA GLN A 224 -14.15 -17.78 -6.17
C GLN A 224 -13.45 -19.04 -5.64
N HIS A 225 -13.06 -19.06 -4.38
CA HIS A 225 -12.50 -20.23 -3.69
C HIS A 225 -13.55 -21.16 -3.07
N GLY A 226 -14.83 -21.03 -3.44
CA GLY A 226 -15.88 -21.97 -3.09
C GLY A 226 -16.53 -21.76 -1.72
N ILE A 227 -16.20 -20.69 -1.00
CA ILE A 227 -16.87 -20.38 0.27
C ILE A 227 -18.29 -19.87 0.00
N LYS A 228 -19.26 -20.51 0.64
CA LYS A 228 -20.66 -20.07 0.60
C LYS A 228 -20.86 -18.88 1.55
N ILE A 229 -21.21 -17.74 1.00
CA ILE A 229 -21.47 -16.52 1.76
C ILE A 229 -22.86 -16.02 1.37
N SER A 230 -23.78 -15.99 2.34
CA SER A 230 -25.18 -15.68 2.06
C SER A 230 -25.48 -14.19 2.03
N ALA A 231 -24.72 -13.35 2.76
CA ALA A 231 -25.27 -12.07 3.11
C ALA A 231 -24.35 -10.84 2.93
N LYS A 232 -24.44 -9.92 3.87
CA LYS A 232 -24.00 -8.53 3.72
C LYS A 232 -22.55 -8.36 4.17
N VAL A 233 -21.90 -7.34 3.63
CA VAL A 233 -20.67 -6.79 4.18
C VAL A 233 -21.03 -5.58 5.01
N THR A 234 -20.73 -5.60 6.30
CA THR A 234 -21.08 -4.55 7.25
C THR A 234 -19.88 -4.14 8.09
N PRO A 235 -19.72 -2.84 8.41
CA PRO A 235 -18.75 -2.41 9.41
C PRO A 235 -19.13 -2.94 10.79
N GLY A 236 -18.11 -3.32 11.56
CA GLY A 236 -18.33 -3.79 12.93
C GLY A 236 -17.01 -3.93 13.67
N ARG A 237 -17.01 -4.63 14.80
CA ARG A 237 -15.81 -4.87 15.60
C ARG A 237 -15.64 -6.35 15.92
N VAL A 238 -14.40 -6.76 15.95
CA VAL A 238 -14.00 -8.04 16.52
C VAL A 238 -14.07 -7.95 18.05
N ASN A 239 -14.60 -9.00 18.66
CA ASN A 239 -14.51 -9.19 20.11
C ASN A 239 -13.51 -10.33 20.37
N GLU A 240 -12.26 -9.98 20.63
CA GLU A 240 -11.15 -10.93 20.77
C GLU A 240 -11.35 -11.97 21.89
N THR A 241 -12.25 -11.70 22.85
CA THR A 241 -12.56 -12.65 23.95
C THR A 241 -13.67 -13.63 23.57
N LYS A 242 -14.48 -13.36 22.54
CA LYS A 242 -15.64 -14.16 22.16
C LYS A 242 -15.54 -14.73 20.76
N ASP A 243 -14.85 -14.05 19.86
CA ASP A 243 -14.67 -14.45 18.48
C ASP A 243 -13.44 -15.37 18.35
N LYS A 244 -13.55 -16.46 17.62
CA LYS A 244 -12.46 -17.40 17.43
C LYS A 244 -11.54 -16.91 16.32
N LEU A 245 -10.29 -16.60 16.62
CA LEU A 245 -9.26 -16.36 15.61
C LEU A 245 -9.04 -17.63 14.79
N ILE A 246 -9.24 -17.57 13.48
CA ILE A 246 -9.06 -18.70 12.56
C ILE A 246 -7.83 -18.54 11.68
N TYR A 247 -7.43 -17.31 11.39
CA TYR A 247 -6.25 -17.04 10.58
C TYR A 247 -5.68 -15.66 10.89
N ARG A 248 -4.36 -15.57 10.89
CA ARG A 248 -3.60 -14.31 10.92
C ARG A 248 -2.68 -14.28 9.71
N TYR A 249 -2.95 -13.38 8.79
CA TYR A 249 -2.02 -13.05 7.73
C TYR A 249 -0.93 -12.12 8.27
N VAL A 250 0.30 -12.38 7.89
CA VAL A 250 1.47 -11.55 8.21
C VAL A 250 2.09 -11.10 6.90
N SER A 251 2.28 -9.79 6.73
CA SER A 251 2.88 -9.22 5.51
C SER A 251 4.32 -9.72 5.30
N ARG A 252 4.74 -9.72 4.05
CA ARG A 252 6.11 -10.11 3.67
C ARG A 252 7.14 -9.07 4.10
#